data_738e8065ac1e6a44456d6ab698cadd29
#
_entry.id   738e8065ac1e6a44456d6ab698cadd29
#
_cell.length_a   1.000
_cell.length_b   1.000
_cell.length_c   1.000
_cell.angle_alpha   90.00
_cell.angle_beta   90.00
_cell.angle_gamma   90.00
#
_symmetry.space_group_name_H-M   'P 1'
#
loop_
_entity.id
_entity.type
_entity.pdbx_description
1 polymer ?
#
loop_
_entity_poly.entity_id
_entity_poly.type
_entity_poly.pdbx_seq_one_letter_code
_entity_poly.pdbx_strand_id
1 'polypeptide(L)'
;VIAAANPKHGWIDDFLPLKDQIELPGPFLQRFDLIYILKDEANLEKDERIIRHIIANRSGSGTEKFKPDIEPELFRKYVALAKQQTVKWSKPADDEVVKYYLKIRGTRDKTGNKPVPITPRQGNSILRIAEASARIRFSSKVEPEDVRRAITVLDACLRKIAYDPETGVFDSGPVTSGTTKKQGNLIDDIFRMIKDIANPETGWAKESLIISGLTGRYSSEE
;
A
#
# COMPACT_ATOMS: atom_id res chain seq x y z
N VAL A 1 11.28 4.91 11.53
CA VAL A 1 11.74 5.81 10.45
C VAL A 1 10.51 6.31 9.70
N ILE A 2 10.41 7.61 9.49
CA ILE A 2 9.40 8.25 8.63
C ILE A 2 10.19 8.85 7.47
N ALA A 3 9.74 8.58 6.23
CA ALA A 3 10.34 9.09 5.01
C ALA A 3 9.27 9.74 4.14
N ALA A 4 9.65 10.74 3.36
CA ALA A 4 8.82 11.35 2.34
C ALA A 4 9.60 11.39 1.03
N ALA A 5 8.90 11.19 -0.08
CA ALA A 5 9.48 11.24 -1.42
C ALA A 5 8.47 11.85 -2.39
N ASN A 6 8.97 12.52 -3.41
CA ASN A 6 8.15 13.03 -4.50
C ASN A 6 8.11 12.01 -5.65
N PRO A 7 7.02 11.96 -6.43
CA PRO A 7 6.97 11.17 -7.65
C PRO A 7 7.91 11.75 -8.72
N LYS A 8 8.43 10.89 -9.60
CA LYS A 8 9.36 11.25 -10.69
C LYS A 8 8.84 12.39 -11.59
N HIS A 9 7.54 12.38 -11.85
CA HIS A 9 6.89 13.32 -12.78
C HIS A 9 6.12 14.44 -12.05
N GLY A 10 6.28 14.57 -10.73
CA GLY A 10 5.60 15.59 -9.93
C GLY A 10 4.16 15.26 -9.54
N TRP A 11 3.57 14.22 -10.10
CA TRP A 11 2.21 13.75 -9.82
C TRP A 11 2.15 12.22 -9.83
N ILE A 12 1.13 11.65 -9.22
CA ILE A 12 0.89 10.20 -9.18
C ILE A 12 -0.25 9.84 -10.14
N ASP A 13 0.03 8.93 -11.05
CA ASP A 13 -0.93 8.32 -11.94
C ASP A 13 -1.51 7.05 -11.30
N ASP A 14 -2.83 6.92 -11.25
CA ASP A 14 -3.51 5.76 -10.69
C ASP A 14 -3.40 4.52 -11.57
N PHE A 15 -3.12 4.71 -12.86
CA PHE A 15 -3.02 3.63 -13.85
C PHE A 15 -1.62 3.03 -13.95
N LEU A 16 -0.61 3.66 -13.34
CA LEU A 16 0.77 3.18 -13.38
C LEU A 16 1.19 2.58 -12.03
N PRO A 17 2.00 1.52 -12.03
CA PRO A 17 2.55 0.95 -10.80
C PRO A 17 3.38 1.98 -10.01
N LEU A 18 3.20 2.02 -8.70
CA LEU A 18 3.88 2.98 -7.82
C LEU A 18 5.41 2.93 -7.96
N LYS A 19 5.99 1.75 -8.18
CA LYS A 19 7.45 1.59 -8.34
C LYS A 19 8.01 2.35 -9.55
N ASP A 20 7.21 2.50 -10.61
CA ASP A 20 7.65 3.17 -11.84
C ASP A 20 7.58 4.69 -11.69
N GLN A 21 6.80 5.15 -10.72
CA GLN A 21 6.57 6.56 -10.42
C GLN A 21 7.46 7.13 -9.31
N ILE A 22 8.19 6.28 -8.59
CA ILE A 22 9.09 6.67 -7.50
C ILE A 22 10.49 6.15 -7.81
N GLU A 23 11.52 6.97 -7.56
CA GLU A 23 12.92 6.58 -7.72
C GLU A 23 13.46 5.77 -6.53
N LEU A 24 12.68 4.79 -6.08
CA LEU A 24 13.08 3.90 -4.99
C LEU A 24 13.00 2.45 -5.44
N PRO A 25 14.05 1.65 -5.17
CA PRO A 25 14.03 0.23 -5.50
C PRO A 25 12.86 -0.50 -4.84
N GLY A 26 12.19 -1.40 -5.57
CA GLY A 26 11.08 -2.21 -5.04
C GLY A 26 11.38 -2.90 -3.71
N PRO A 27 12.57 -3.56 -3.53
CA PRO A 27 12.96 -4.15 -2.25
C PRO A 27 13.08 -3.15 -1.09
N PHE A 28 13.33 -1.87 -1.39
CA PHE A 28 13.35 -0.81 -0.38
C PHE A 28 11.94 -0.42 0.05
N LEU A 29 11.03 -0.24 -0.91
CA LEU A 29 9.61 0.06 -0.63
C LEU A 29 8.97 -1.03 0.22
N GLN A 30 9.28 -2.30 -0.05
CA GLN A 30 8.79 -3.42 0.75
C GLN A 30 9.23 -3.40 2.22
N ARG A 31 10.25 -2.61 2.58
CA ARG A 31 10.74 -2.50 3.96
C ARG A 31 9.96 -1.51 4.80
N PHE A 32 9.08 -0.71 4.20
CA PHE A 32 8.16 0.12 4.94
C PHE A 32 6.95 -0.68 5.42
N ASP A 33 6.51 -0.43 6.63
CA ASP A 33 5.31 -1.03 7.19
C ASP A 33 4.03 -0.42 6.60
N LEU A 34 4.09 0.89 6.36
CA LEU A 34 2.99 1.69 5.80
C LEU A 34 3.55 2.63 4.73
N ILE A 35 2.83 2.76 3.64
CA ILE A 35 3.12 3.70 2.56
C ILE A 35 1.82 4.47 2.27
N TYR A 36 1.87 5.79 2.31
CA TYR A 36 0.74 6.65 2.02
C TYR A 36 1.01 7.49 0.79
N ILE A 37 0.07 7.49 -0.14
CA ILE A 37 0.09 8.35 -1.31
C ILE A 37 -0.73 9.59 -1.00
N LEU A 38 -0.08 10.76 -1.08
CA LEU A 38 -0.74 12.06 -0.95
C LEU A 38 -0.84 12.65 -2.35
N LYS A 39 -2.07 12.84 -2.82
CA LYS A 39 -2.34 13.48 -4.11
C LYS A 39 -2.71 14.94 -3.89
N ASP A 40 -2.25 15.79 -4.79
CA ASP A 40 -2.69 17.17 -4.88
C ASP A 40 -3.93 17.23 -5.79
N GLU A 41 -5.09 17.27 -5.16
CA GLU A 41 -6.38 17.39 -5.84
C GLU A 41 -6.86 18.82 -5.71
N ALA A 42 -7.07 19.50 -6.83
CA ALA A 42 -7.58 20.86 -6.86
C ALA A 42 -8.96 20.94 -6.19
N ASN A 43 -9.03 21.62 -5.05
CA ASN A 43 -10.26 21.82 -4.30
C ASN A 43 -10.25 23.26 -3.73
N LEU A 44 -11.08 24.11 -4.33
CA LEU A 44 -11.10 25.55 -4.01
C LEU A 44 -11.25 25.84 -2.51
N GLU A 45 -12.14 25.12 -1.81
CA GLU A 45 -12.35 25.34 -0.37
C GLU A 45 -11.15 24.89 0.48
N LYS A 46 -10.53 23.78 0.10
CA LYS A 46 -9.33 23.26 0.77
C LYS A 46 -8.14 24.17 0.49
N ASP A 47 -7.98 24.60 -0.74
CA ASP A 47 -6.88 25.46 -1.17
C ASP A 47 -6.97 26.84 -0.52
N GLU A 48 -8.18 27.41 -0.43
CA GLU A 48 -8.40 28.66 0.32
C GLU A 48 -8.02 28.51 1.79
N ARG A 49 -8.40 27.42 2.44
CA ARG A 49 -8.00 27.17 3.84
C ARG A 49 -6.50 27.04 4.01
N ILE A 50 -5.83 26.35 3.08
CA ILE A 50 -4.36 26.19 3.11
C ILE A 50 -3.67 27.55 2.96
N ILE A 51 -4.05 28.34 1.94
CA ILE A 51 -3.41 29.61 1.69
C ILE A 51 -3.66 30.63 2.82
N ARG A 52 -4.88 30.65 3.38
CA ARG A 52 -5.20 31.46 4.55
C ARG A 52 -4.36 31.07 5.77
N HIS A 53 -4.12 29.77 5.97
CA HIS A 53 -3.24 29.28 7.04
C HIS A 53 -1.78 29.76 6.84
N ILE A 54 -1.26 29.66 5.62
CA ILE A 54 0.10 30.13 5.30
C ILE A 54 0.24 31.64 5.55
N ILE A 55 -0.74 32.43 5.10
CA ILE A 55 -0.76 33.88 5.31
C ILE A 55 -0.79 34.21 6.81
N ALA A 56 -1.68 33.56 7.56
CA ALA A 56 -1.84 33.80 8.99
C ALA A 56 -0.57 33.46 9.78
N ASN A 57 0.13 32.38 9.42
CA ASN A 57 1.40 32.02 10.04
C ASN A 57 2.53 33.04 9.75
N ARG A 58 2.55 33.64 8.54
CA ARG A 58 3.53 34.65 8.18
C ARG A 58 3.27 35.99 8.86
N SER A 59 2.01 36.39 9.03
CA SER A 59 1.61 37.66 9.63
C SER A 59 1.63 37.67 11.16
N GLY A 60 1.93 36.50 11.79
CA GLY A 60 1.88 36.35 13.25
C GLY A 60 0.47 36.39 13.85
N SER A 61 -0.56 36.62 13.03
CA SER A 61 -1.97 36.70 13.46
C SER A 61 -2.68 35.34 13.52
N GLY A 62 -1.99 34.28 13.09
CA GLY A 62 -2.56 32.93 12.91
C GLY A 62 -2.56 32.04 14.14
N THR A 63 -1.97 32.51 15.24
CA THR A 63 -1.68 31.62 16.39
C THR A 63 -2.90 31.14 17.16
N GLU A 64 -4.03 31.81 17.13
CA GLU A 64 -5.20 31.39 17.92
C GLU A 64 -6.15 30.43 17.17
N LYS A 65 -6.37 30.62 15.87
CA LYS A 65 -7.29 29.79 15.08
C LYS A 65 -6.76 28.40 14.71
N PHE A 66 -5.43 28.22 14.74
CA PHE A 66 -4.75 26.98 14.33
C PHE A 66 -3.90 26.37 15.45
N LYS A 67 -4.21 26.77 16.70
CA LYS A 67 -3.57 26.19 17.86
C LYS A 67 -3.98 24.72 17.96
N PRO A 68 -3.05 23.75 18.04
CA PRO A 68 -3.39 22.36 18.20
C PRO A 68 -4.09 22.14 19.54
N ASP A 69 -5.06 21.23 19.60
CA ASP A 69 -5.80 20.86 20.81
C ASP A 69 -4.87 20.33 21.91
N ILE A 70 -3.76 19.72 21.51
CA ILE A 70 -2.73 19.20 22.41
C ILE A 70 -1.44 19.98 22.17
N GLU A 71 -0.89 20.54 23.24
CA GLU A 71 0.36 21.28 23.16
C GLU A 71 1.52 20.37 22.70
N PRO A 72 2.37 20.80 21.73
CA PRO A 72 3.42 19.96 21.17
C PRO A 72 4.41 19.41 22.21
N GLU A 73 4.67 20.15 23.28
CA GLU A 73 5.55 19.67 24.34
C GLU A 73 4.90 18.54 25.16
N LEU A 74 3.63 18.70 25.48
CA LEU A 74 2.85 17.64 26.16
C LEU A 74 2.79 16.37 25.29
N PHE A 75 2.55 16.54 23.99
CA PHE A 75 2.55 15.41 23.05
C PHE A 75 3.89 14.68 22.99
N ARG A 76 5.02 15.42 22.97
CA ARG A 76 6.36 14.80 23.02
C ARG A 76 6.58 14.01 24.31
N LYS A 77 6.18 14.55 25.46
CA LYS A 77 6.26 13.86 26.78
C LYS A 77 5.41 12.57 26.76
N TYR A 78 4.20 12.66 26.23
CA TYR A 78 3.30 11.51 26.09
C TYR A 78 3.93 10.40 25.24
N VAL A 79 4.46 10.74 24.06
CA VAL A 79 5.13 9.76 23.18
C VAL A 79 6.36 9.16 23.85
N ALA A 80 7.14 9.96 24.58
CA ALA A 80 8.33 9.48 25.31
C ALA A 80 7.93 8.45 26.39
N LEU A 81 6.88 8.70 27.15
CA LEU A 81 6.35 7.77 28.13
C LEU A 81 5.76 6.50 27.49
N ALA A 82 5.00 6.65 26.41
CA ALA A 82 4.45 5.52 25.67
C ALA A 82 5.54 4.57 25.14
N LYS A 83 6.66 5.12 24.67
CA LYS A 83 7.81 4.33 24.21
C LYS A 83 8.48 3.49 25.30
N GLN A 84 8.37 3.89 26.56
CA GLN A 84 8.93 3.15 27.71
C GLN A 84 8.05 1.96 28.12
N GLN A 85 6.80 1.90 27.65
CA GLN A 85 5.90 0.81 28.02
C GLN A 85 6.36 -0.51 27.42
N THR A 86 6.47 -1.52 28.29
CA THR A 86 6.69 -2.91 27.87
C THR A 86 5.33 -3.59 27.75
N VAL A 87 5.05 -4.17 26.61
CA VAL A 87 3.77 -4.84 26.34
C VAL A 87 3.96 -6.34 26.14
N LYS A 88 3.01 -7.14 26.60
CA LYS A 88 2.93 -8.59 26.39
C LYS A 88 1.71 -8.89 25.51
N TRP A 89 1.81 -9.90 24.69
CA TRP A 89 0.68 -10.33 23.86
C TRP A 89 -0.32 -11.14 24.69
N SER A 90 -1.59 -10.88 24.48
CA SER A 90 -2.66 -11.72 24.99
C SER A 90 -2.98 -12.83 23.98
N LYS A 91 -3.37 -14.01 24.48
CA LYS A 91 -3.73 -15.14 23.61
C LYS A 91 -4.82 -14.78 22.57
N PRO A 92 -5.91 -14.05 22.94
CA PRO A 92 -6.92 -13.63 21.99
C PRO A 92 -6.38 -12.68 20.90
N ALA A 93 -5.37 -11.84 21.21
CA ALA A 93 -4.73 -10.97 20.25
C ALA A 93 -3.89 -11.77 19.24
N ASP A 94 -3.14 -12.79 19.70
CA ASP A 94 -2.41 -13.71 18.84
C ASP A 94 -3.36 -14.39 17.85
N ASP A 95 -4.47 -14.94 18.34
CA ASP A 95 -5.46 -15.65 17.53
C ASP A 95 -6.11 -14.73 16.46
N GLU A 96 -6.33 -13.45 16.78
CA GLU A 96 -6.87 -12.45 15.84
C GLU A 96 -5.89 -12.16 14.69
N VAL A 97 -4.59 -12.03 14.97
CA VAL A 97 -3.55 -11.85 13.95
C VAL A 97 -3.51 -13.07 13.02
N VAL A 98 -3.48 -14.28 13.59
CA VAL A 98 -3.45 -15.52 12.81
C VAL A 98 -4.68 -15.64 11.91
N LYS A 99 -5.86 -15.39 12.46
CA LYS A 99 -7.14 -15.43 11.72
C LYS A 99 -7.13 -14.46 10.54
N TYR A 100 -6.71 -13.22 10.75
CA TYR A 100 -6.63 -12.21 9.70
C TYR A 100 -5.61 -12.63 8.62
N TYR A 101 -4.41 -13.04 9.03
CA TYR A 101 -3.35 -13.43 8.11
C TYR A 101 -3.76 -14.62 7.24
N LEU A 102 -4.36 -15.65 7.83
CA LEU A 102 -4.86 -16.81 7.09
C LEU A 102 -6.02 -16.46 6.17
N LYS A 103 -6.93 -15.58 6.61
CA LYS A 103 -8.04 -15.09 5.78
C LYS A 103 -7.52 -14.45 4.49
N ILE A 104 -6.56 -13.54 4.58
CA ILE A 104 -6.01 -12.87 3.39
C ILE A 104 -5.21 -13.84 2.51
N ARG A 105 -4.41 -14.72 3.10
CA ARG A 105 -3.69 -15.72 2.32
C ARG A 105 -4.62 -16.78 1.68
N GLY A 106 -5.75 -17.07 2.30
CA GLY A 106 -6.76 -18.00 1.79
C GLY A 106 -7.59 -17.45 0.63
N THR A 107 -7.56 -16.15 0.36
CA THR A 107 -8.20 -15.54 -0.84
C THR A 107 -7.46 -15.85 -2.14
N ARG A 108 -6.42 -16.68 -2.07
CA ARG A 108 -5.64 -17.15 -3.22
C ARG A 108 -6.54 -17.90 -4.22
N ASP A 109 -6.44 -17.55 -5.49
CA ASP A 109 -7.08 -18.28 -6.57
C ASP A 109 -6.59 -19.74 -6.60
N LYS A 110 -7.50 -20.69 -6.80
CA LYS A 110 -7.21 -22.13 -6.86
C LYS A 110 -6.26 -22.53 -8.00
N THR A 111 -6.04 -21.62 -8.98
CA THR A 111 -5.15 -21.81 -10.12
C THR A 111 -3.66 -21.63 -9.82
N GLY A 112 -3.31 -21.09 -8.64
CA GLY A 112 -1.91 -21.01 -8.21
C GLY A 112 -1.06 -19.88 -8.84
N ASN A 113 -1.56 -19.19 -9.84
CA ASN A 113 -0.81 -18.21 -10.65
C ASN A 113 -0.84 -16.77 -10.13
N LYS A 114 -1.58 -16.46 -9.05
CA LYS A 114 -1.64 -15.11 -8.51
C LYS A 114 -0.64 -14.91 -7.39
N PRO A 115 0.01 -13.73 -7.32
CA PRO A 115 0.90 -13.39 -6.21
C PRO A 115 0.14 -13.45 -4.89
N VAL A 116 0.86 -13.82 -3.82
CA VAL A 116 0.28 -13.91 -2.47
C VAL A 116 0.00 -12.49 -1.97
N PRO A 117 -1.24 -12.14 -1.63
CA PRO A 117 -1.64 -10.76 -1.34
C PRO A 117 -1.00 -10.19 -0.05
N ILE A 118 -0.46 -11.04 0.81
CA ILE A 118 0.22 -10.63 2.04
C ILE A 118 1.47 -11.49 2.28
N THR A 119 2.58 -10.85 2.60
CA THR A 119 3.84 -11.51 2.94
C THR A 119 4.02 -11.59 4.48
N PRO A 120 4.92 -12.43 4.99
CA PRO A 120 5.25 -12.45 6.43
C PRO A 120 5.68 -11.09 6.98
N ARG A 121 6.18 -10.20 6.11
CA ARG A 121 6.59 -8.85 6.51
C ARG A 121 5.40 -7.99 6.90
N GLN A 122 4.30 -8.01 6.14
CA GLN A 122 3.07 -7.30 6.52
C GLN A 122 2.47 -7.90 7.80
N GLY A 123 2.65 -9.21 8.03
CA GLY A 123 2.35 -9.82 9.34
C GLY A 123 3.11 -9.14 10.47
N ASN A 124 4.43 -8.95 10.32
CA ASN A 124 5.25 -8.21 11.30
C ASN A 124 4.83 -6.74 11.44
N SER A 125 4.34 -6.10 10.37
CA SER A 125 3.82 -4.74 10.44
C SER A 125 2.59 -4.65 11.34
N ILE A 126 1.66 -5.63 11.26
CA ILE A 126 0.51 -5.72 12.17
C ILE A 126 0.98 -5.81 13.63
N LEU A 127 1.95 -6.68 13.91
CA LEU A 127 2.47 -6.83 15.27
C LEU A 127 3.03 -5.50 15.81
N ARG A 128 3.87 -4.81 15.03
CA ARG A 128 4.46 -3.52 15.44
C ARG A 128 3.42 -2.42 15.67
N ILE A 129 2.40 -2.35 14.81
CA ILE A 129 1.35 -1.32 14.92
C ILE A 129 0.44 -1.64 16.11
N ALA A 130 0.10 -2.92 16.35
CA ALA A 130 -0.70 -3.34 17.51
C ALA A 130 0.03 -3.07 18.83
N GLU A 131 1.34 -3.37 18.90
CA GLU A 131 2.15 -3.02 20.08
C GLU A 131 2.20 -1.50 20.30
N ALA A 132 2.36 -0.70 19.22
CA ALA A 132 2.32 0.75 19.34
C ALA A 132 0.96 1.23 19.83
N SER A 133 -0.15 0.62 19.37
CA SER A 133 -1.50 0.93 19.85
C SER A 133 -1.66 0.65 21.35
N ALA A 134 -1.16 -0.49 21.82
CA ALA A 134 -1.19 -0.82 23.26
C ALA A 134 -0.34 0.16 24.10
N ARG A 135 0.87 0.51 23.61
CA ARG A 135 1.76 1.48 24.28
C ARG A 135 1.14 2.87 24.39
N ILE A 136 0.47 3.34 23.34
CA ILE A 136 -0.24 4.63 23.36
C ILE A 136 -1.35 4.63 24.44
N ARG A 137 -2.01 3.52 24.68
CA ARG A 137 -3.00 3.38 25.74
C ARG A 137 -2.40 3.16 27.13
N PHE A 138 -1.08 3.14 27.26
CA PHE A 138 -0.37 2.75 28.49
C PHE A 138 -0.79 1.37 29.02
N SER A 139 -1.18 0.48 28.12
CA SER A 139 -1.53 -0.89 28.46
C SER A 139 -0.27 -1.75 28.60
N SER A 140 -0.28 -2.66 29.57
CA SER A 140 0.77 -3.68 29.70
C SER A 140 0.55 -4.89 28.77
N LYS A 141 -0.60 -4.94 28.07
CA LYS A 141 -0.98 -6.05 27.20
C LYS A 141 -1.51 -5.53 25.87
N VAL A 142 -1.17 -6.26 24.81
CA VAL A 142 -1.81 -6.12 23.49
C VAL A 142 -3.11 -6.90 23.50
N GLU A 143 -4.21 -6.23 23.24
CA GLU A 143 -5.54 -6.80 23.21
C GLU A 143 -6.06 -6.92 21.76
N PRO A 144 -7.11 -7.71 21.48
CA PRO A 144 -7.68 -7.85 20.13
C PRO A 144 -8.08 -6.53 19.47
N GLU A 145 -8.45 -5.53 20.28
CA GLU A 145 -8.78 -4.19 19.79
C GLU A 145 -7.57 -3.49 19.15
N ASP A 146 -6.38 -3.65 19.72
CA ASP A 146 -5.13 -3.10 19.18
C ASP A 146 -4.80 -3.74 17.84
N VAL A 147 -5.02 -5.06 17.72
CA VAL A 147 -4.84 -5.81 16.48
C VAL A 147 -5.83 -5.33 15.41
N ARG A 148 -7.12 -5.17 15.76
CA ARG A 148 -8.13 -4.65 14.82
C ARG A 148 -7.80 -3.25 14.33
N ARG A 149 -7.31 -2.38 15.21
CA ARG A 149 -6.84 -1.03 14.84
C ARG A 149 -5.64 -1.11 13.90
N ALA A 150 -4.68 -1.98 14.18
CA ALA A 150 -3.52 -2.22 13.30
C ALA A 150 -3.94 -2.72 11.92
N ILE A 151 -4.88 -3.66 11.86
CA ILE A 151 -5.46 -4.19 10.62
C ILE A 151 -6.15 -3.08 9.83
N THR A 152 -6.96 -2.24 10.48
CA THR A 152 -7.65 -1.13 9.82
C THR A 152 -6.67 -0.15 9.16
N VAL A 153 -5.58 0.18 9.85
CA VAL A 153 -4.54 1.07 9.32
C VAL A 153 -3.81 0.42 8.15
N LEU A 154 -3.46 -0.85 8.27
CA LEU A 154 -2.79 -1.59 7.19
C LEU A 154 -3.69 -1.77 5.97
N ASP A 155 -4.96 -2.13 6.16
CA ASP A 155 -5.93 -2.27 5.07
C ASP A 155 -6.14 -0.95 4.33
N ALA A 156 -6.23 0.16 5.05
CA ALA A 156 -6.36 1.49 4.44
C ALA A 156 -5.13 1.85 3.58
N CYS A 157 -3.94 1.45 4.04
CA CYS A 157 -2.69 1.61 3.29
C CYS A 157 -2.68 0.72 2.05
N LEU A 158 -2.94 -0.58 2.21
CA LEU A 158 -2.91 -1.55 1.11
C LEU A 158 -3.95 -1.25 0.03
N ARG A 159 -5.16 -0.81 0.41
CA ARG A 159 -6.21 -0.42 -0.56
C ARG A 159 -5.77 0.70 -1.50
N LYS A 160 -4.97 1.63 -1.02
CA LYS A 160 -4.47 2.75 -1.85
C LYS A 160 -3.32 2.37 -2.79
N ILE A 161 -2.58 1.30 -2.46
CA ILE A 161 -1.34 0.94 -3.16
C ILE A 161 -1.54 -0.28 -4.06
N ALA A 162 -2.34 -1.24 -3.63
CA ALA A 162 -2.44 -2.57 -4.20
C ALA A 162 -3.87 -2.98 -4.58
N TYR A 163 -4.84 -2.06 -4.49
CA TYR A 163 -6.23 -2.35 -4.84
C TYR A 163 -6.40 -2.24 -6.35
N ASP A 164 -6.80 -3.35 -6.98
CA ASP A 164 -7.25 -3.37 -8.37
C ASP A 164 -8.77 -3.07 -8.37
N PRO A 165 -9.21 -1.91 -8.88
CA PRO A 165 -10.61 -1.53 -8.88
C PRO A 165 -11.48 -2.43 -9.78
N GLU A 166 -10.91 -3.07 -10.80
CA GLU A 166 -11.66 -3.92 -11.73
C GLU A 166 -11.99 -5.28 -11.14
N THR A 167 -11.09 -5.84 -10.34
CA THR A 167 -11.26 -7.19 -9.78
C THR A 167 -11.63 -7.22 -8.31
N GLY A 168 -11.59 -6.09 -7.62
CA GLY A 168 -11.87 -6.00 -6.18
C GLY A 168 -10.88 -6.77 -5.29
N VAL A 169 -9.76 -7.20 -5.85
CA VAL A 169 -8.76 -8.04 -5.17
C VAL A 169 -7.50 -7.22 -4.87
N PHE A 170 -6.90 -7.50 -3.72
CA PHE A 170 -5.57 -6.97 -3.40
C PHE A 170 -4.51 -7.65 -4.25
N ASP A 171 -3.78 -6.86 -5.02
CA ASP A 171 -2.61 -7.31 -5.78
C ASP A 171 -1.33 -6.72 -5.18
N SER A 172 -0.49 -7.57 -4.62
CA SER A 172 0.85 -7.17 -4.15
C SER A 172 1.87 -7.08 -5.30
N GLY A 173 1.48 -7.52 -6.51
CA GLY A 173 2.32 -7.47 -7.71
C GLY A 173 2.86 -6.09 -8.02
N PRO A 174 2.05 -5.00 -8.00
CA PRO A 174 2.54 -3.64 -8.24
C PRO A 174 3.61 -3.18 -7.25
N VAL A 175 3.58 -3.67 -6.01
CA VAL A 175 4.57 -3.33 -4.98
C VAL A 175 5.80 -4.23 -5.04
N THR A 176 5.64 -5.49 -5.46
CA THR A 176 6.71 -6.51 -5.43
C THR A 176 7.40 -6.72 -6.76
N SER A 177 6.64 -6.87 -7.85
CA SER A 177 7.15 -7.16 -9.19
C SER A 177 7.00 -5.98 -10.16
N GLY A 178 6.10 -5.04 -9.84
CA GLY A 178 5.80 -3.86 -10.64
C GLY A 178 5.05 -4.14 -11.92
N THR A 179 4.49 -5.31 -12.07
CA THR A 179 3.53 -5.61 -13.12
C THR A 179 2.13 -5.50 -12.54
N THR A 180 1.28 -4.74 -13.18
CA THR A 180 -0.15 -4.74 -12.86
C THR A 180 -0.74 -6.09 -13.24
N LYS A 181 -1.87 -6.45 -12.65
CA LYS A 181 -2.58 -7.68 -13.01
C LYS A 181 -2.94 -7.72 -14.50
N LYS A 182 -3.29 -6.58 -15.09
CA LYS A 182 -3.59 -6.44 -16.52
C LYS A 182 -2.36 -6.77 -17.37
N GLN A 183 -1.19 -6.23 -17.00
CA GLN A 183 0.08 -6.56 -17.64
C GLN A 183 0.50 -8.01 -17.40
N GLY A 184 0.25 -8.58 -16.22
CA GLY A 184 0.49 -9.99 -15.94
C GLY A 184 -0.38 -10.90 -16.79
N ASN A 185 -1.68 -10.61 -16.92
CA ASN A 185 -2.60 -11.35 -17.78
C ASN A 185 -2.19 -11.23 -19.25
N LEU A 186 -1.80 -10.04 -19.71
CA LEU A 186 -1.29 -9.83 -21.09
C LEU A 186 -0.04 -10.67 -21.35
N ILE A 187 0.90 -10.67 -20.43
CA ILE A 187 2.13 -11.48 -20.52
C ILE A 187 1.77 -12.97 -20.58
N ASP A 188 0.88 -13.47 -19.74
CA ASP A 188 0.43 -14.86 -19.73
C ASP A 188 -0.30 -15.25 -21.01
N ASP A 189 -1.12 -14.34 -21.55
CA ASP A 189 -1.81 -14.56 -22.82
C ASP A 189 -0.83 -14.54 -24.00
N ILE A 190 0.18 -13.68 -24.00
CA ILE A 190 1.27 -13.69 -24.96
C ILE A 190 2.04 -15.02 -24.91
N PHE A 191 2.42 -15.46 -23.71
CA PHE A 191 3.13 -16.74 -23.54
C PHE A 191 2.31 -17.95 -24.00
N ARG A 192 1.00 -17.96 -23.73
CA ARG A 192 0.10 -19.03 -24.23
C ARG A 192 0.05 -19.00 -25.75
N MET A 193 -0.16 -17.83 -26.35
CA MET A 193 -0.17 -17.68 -27.81
C MET A 193 1.15 -18.11 -28.45
N ILE A 194 2.28 -17.71 -27.88
CA ILE A 194 3.59 -18.15 -28.39
C ILE A 194 3.67 -19.68 -28.37
N LYS A 195 3.22 -20.33 -27.28
CA LYS A 195 3.20 -21.81 -27.21
C LYS A 195 2.30 -22.46 -28.23
N ASP A 196 1.13 -21.86 -28.50
CA ASP A 196 0.13 -22.42 -29.43
C ASP A 196 0.52 -22.20 -30.91
N ILE A 197 1.24 -21.12 -31.21
CA ILE A 197 1.59 -20.73 -32.59
C ILE A 197 3.03 -21.11 -32.93
N ALA A 198 3.89 -21.38 -31.95
CA ALA A 198 5.29 -21.71 -32.16
C ALA A 198 5.43 -22.96 -33.05
N ASN A 199 6.32 -22.86 -34.05
CA ASN A 199 6.67 -24.01 -34.86
C ASN A 199 7.34 -25.09 -33.99
N PRO A 200 6.82 -26.33 -33.99
CA PRO A 200 7.36 -27.42 -33.16
C PRO A 200 8.83 -27.75 -33.38
N GLU A 201 9.35 -27.48 -34.58
CA GLU A 201 10.74 -27.80 -34.96
C GLU A 201 11.72 -26.68 -34.59
N THR A 202 11.28 -25.42 -34.70
CA THR A 202 12.16 -24.24 -34.51
C THR A 202 11.93 -23.53 -33.19
N GLY A 203 10.78 -23.72 -32.54
CA GLY A 203 10.37 -23.02 -31.33
C GLY A 203 10.01 -21.53 -31.56
N TRP A 204 9.97 -21.05 -32.80
CA TRP A 204 9.70 -19.65 -33.14
C TRP A 204 8.23 -19.43 -33.49
N ALA A 205 7.68 -18.30 -33.01
CA ALA A 205 6.36 -17.80 -33.37
C ALA A 205 6.49 -16.48 -34.17
N LYS A 206 5.64 -16.27 -35.18
CA LYS A 206 5.62 -15.01 -35.93
C LYS A 206 4.92 -13.93 -35.12
N GLU A 207 5.59 -12.80 -34.93
CA GLU A 207 5.07 -11.63 -34.18
C GLU A 207 3.71 -11.16 -34.70
N SER A 208 3.52 -11.11 -36.01
CA SER A 208 2.25 -10.72 -36.63
C SER A 208 1.07 -11.58 -36.28
N LEU A 209 1.27 -12.87 -36.00
CA LEU A 209 0.23 -13.80 -35.54
C LEU A 209 -0.10 -13.59 -34.06
N ILE A 210 0.89 -13.24 -33.25
CA ILE A 210 0.69 -12.89 -31.84
C ILE A 210 -0.13 -11.62 -31.74
N ILE A 211 0.27 -10.56 -32.46
CA ILE A 211 -0.43 -9.28 -32.49
C ILE A 211 -1.88 -9.44 -32.98
N SER A 212 -2.11 -10.17 -34.07
CA SER A 212 -3.46 -10.38 -34.59
C SER A 212 -4.38 -11.15 -33.62
N GLY A 213 -3.83 -12.07 -32.85
CA GLY A 213 -4.58 -12.83 -31.86
C GLY A 213 -4.89 -12.04 -30.58
N LEU A 214 -4.11 -11.02 -30.25
CA LEU A 214 -4.34 -10.12 -29.14
C LEU A 214 -5.26 -8.95 -29.51
N THR A 215 -5.31 -8.56 -30.79
CA THR A 215 -6.18 -7.51 -31.31
C THR A 215 -7.65 -7.87 -31.08
N GLY A 216 -8.34 -7.14 -30.23
CA GLY A 216 -9.72 -7.40 -29.80
C GLY A 216 -9.87 -7.77 -28.33
N ARG A 217 -8.77 -8.10 -27.63
CA ARG A 217 -8.74 -8.26 -26.17
C ARG A 217 -8.03 -7.10 -25.48
N TYR A 218 -7.08 -6.46 -26.19
CA TYR A 218 -6.23 -5.38 -25.68
C TYR A 218 -6.18 -4.25 -26.70
N SER A 219 -6.01 -3.00 -26.26
CA SER A 219 -5.85 -1.87 -27.15
C SER A 219 -4.44 -1.86 -27.76
N SER A 220 -4.27 -1.22 -28.93
CA SER A 220 -2.97 -1.14 -29.61
C SER A 220 -1.92 -0.30 -28.86
N GLU A 221 -2.30 0.35 -27.76
CA GLU A 221 -1.42 1.14 -26.89
C GLU A 221 -0.97 0.37 -25.64
N GLU A 222 -1.47 -0.83 -25.43
CA GLU A 222 -1.10 -1.76 -24.36
C GLU A 222 -0.10 -2.83 -24.86
#